data_a0d48b4b4112740db83fe5b258de3fe1
#
_entry.id   a0d48b4b4112740db83fe5b258de3fe1
#
_cell.length_a   1.000
_cell.length_b   1.000
_cell.length_c   1.000
_cell.angle_alpha   90.00
_cell.angle_beta   90.00
_cell.angle_gamma   90.00
#
_symmetry.space_group_name_H-M   'P 1'
#
loop_
_entity.id
_entity.type
_entity.pdbx_description
1 polymer ?
#
loop_
_entity_poly.entity_id
_entity_poly.type
_entity_poly.pdbx_seq_one_letter_code
_entity_poly.pdbx_strand_id
1 'polypeptide(L)'
;MKNKIMLLGSGELGKELVISLKRLGQTVIAVDNYENAPAMQVSDTYEVIDMLNADDLEKIVSKHMPDYIVPEVESIRTEKLYDFEKNGICVIPSAKAVNFTMNRKSIRDLAAKELNIKTANYEYACSLEELTEVANIIGFPCVVKPLMSSSGKGQSTISEPSQVREAWNYSIKGSRGDINEVIIEEFISFDYEITLLTVTQKNNNTLFCPPIGHIQKRGDYQQSWQPAKMNQNVLKDAQEISKKIVEKLSGCGIWGIEFFVKKDVVFFSELSPRPHDTGMVTLAGTQNFSEFELHARAILGLPIKLSLIHI
;
A
#
# COMPACT_ATOMS: atom_id res chain seq x y z
N MET A 1 5.36 -27.71 -4.69
CA MET A 1 4.55 -28.06 -3.50
C MET A 1 3.29 -27.23 -3.48
N LYS A 2 2.21 -27.75 -2.95
CA LYS A 2 0.97 -27.00 -2.75
C LYS A 2 1.05 -26.35 -1.37
N ASN A 3 1.15 -25.00 -1.33
CA ASN A 3 1.18 -24.27 -0.08
C ASN A 3 -0.23 -23.79 0.31
N LYS A 4 -0.40 -23.54 1.59
CA LYS A 4 -1.61 -22.98 2.17
C LYS A 4 -1.38 -21.50 2.48
N ILE A 5 -2.14 -20.63 1.84
CA ILE A 5 -1.98 -19.17 1.90
C ILE A 5 -3.22 -18.57 2.55
N MET A 6 -3.03 -17.84 3.62
CA MET A 6 -4.08 -17.07 4.28
C MET A 6 -3.99 -15.61 3.83
N LEU A 7 -5.03 -15.15 3.15
CA LEU A 7 -5.17 -13.77 2.69
C LEU A 7 -5.97 -12.98 3.73
N LEU A 8 -5.37 -11.93 4.29
CA LEU A 8 -6.02 -11.03 5.23
C LEU A 8 -6.49 -9.77 4.50
N GLY A 9 -7.79 -9.74 4.20
CA GLY A 9 -8.44 -8.78 3.31
C GLY A 9 -8.94 -9.48 2.05
N SER A 10 -10.25 -9.46 1.85
CA SER A 10 -10.91 -10.25 0.80
C SER A 10 -11.69 -9.37 -0.19
N GLY A 11 -11.23 -8.13 -0.39
CA GLY A 11 -11.80 -7.18 -1.33
C GLY A 11 -11.56 -7.55 -2.80
N GLU A 12 -11.76 -6.60 -3.70
CA GLU A 12 -11.65 -6.80 -5.15
C GLU A 12 -10.22 -7.13 -5.58
N LEU A 13 -9.22 -6.44 -5.03
CA LEU A 13 -7.81 -6.72 -5.32
C LEU A 13 -7.42 -8.09 -4.75
N GLY A 14 -7.89 -8.41 -3.54
CA GLY A 14 -7.71 -9.73 -2.92
C GLY A 14 -8.27 -10.86 -3.79
N LYS A 15 -9.44 -10.66 -4.42
CA LYS A 15 -10.03 -11.63 -5.36
C LYS A 15 -9.11 -11.94 -6.54
N GLU A 16 -8.55 -10.93 -7.18
CA GLU A 16 -7.63 -11.12 -8.30
C GLU A 16 -6.32 -11.82 -7.88
N LEU A 17 -5.84 -11.52 -6.66
CA LEU A 17 -4.70 -12.25 -6.09
C LEU A 17 -5.03 -13.72 -5.84
N VAL A 18 -6.21 -14.02 -5.28
CA VAL A 18 -6.67 -15.41 -5.09
C VAL A 18 -6.73 -16.14 -6.43
N ILE A 19 -7.31 -15.54 -7.46
CA ILE A 19 -7.37 -16.14 -8.81
C ILE A 19 -5.96 -16.46 -9.31
N SER A 20 -4.99 -15.56 -9.14
CA SER A 20 -3.60 -15.77 -9.54
C SER A 20 -2.93 -16.91 -8.76
N LEU A 21 -3.14 -16.99 -7.44
CA LEU A 21 -2.63 -18.07 -6.59
C LEU A 21 -3.28 -19.41 -6.93
N LYS A 22 -4.58 -19.44 -7.23
CA LYS A 22 -5.31 -20.64 -7.66
C LYS A 22 -4.81 -21.16 -9.01
N ARG A 23 -4.51 -20.28 -9.97
CA ARG A 23 -3.88 -20.66 -11.25
C ARG A 23 -2.51 -21.32 -11.05
N LEU A 24 -1.80 -20.96 -9.98
CA LEU A 24 -0.52 -21.55 -9.58
C LEU A 24 -0.69 -22.77 -8.65
N GLY A 25 -1.92 -23.29 -8.50
CA GLY A 25 -2.22 -24.53 -7.78
C GLY A 25 -2.17 -24.44 -6.26
N GLN A 26 -2.23 -23.24 -5.68
CA GLN A 26 -2.17 -23.05 -4.24
C GLN A 26 -3.55 -23.23 -3.56
N THR A 27 -3.54 -23.52 -2.25
CA THR A 27 -4.75 -23.52 -1.41
C THR A 27 -4.84 -22.15 -0.74
N VAL A 28 -5.99 -21.49 -0.86
CA VAL A 28 -6.18 -20.14 -0.33
C VAL A 28 -7.33 -20.09 0.67
N ILE A 29 -7.06 -19.52 1.84
CA ILE A 29 -8.04 -19.15 2.89
C ILE A 29 -8.23 -17.65 2.81
N ALA A 30 -9.44 -17.20 2.45
CA ALA A 30 -9.79 -15.79 2.39
C ALA A 30 -10.36 -15.33 3.75
N VAL A 31 -9.89 -14.20 4.29
CA VAL A 31 -10.33 -13.69 5.59
C VAL A 31 -10.78 -12.24 5.42
N ASP A 32 -11.94 -11.91 5.99
CA ASP A 32 -12.45 -10.54 6.06
C ASP A 32 -13.41 -10.39 7.25
N ASN A 33 -13.87 -9.17 7.51
CA ASN A 33 -14.81 -8.88 8.60
C ASN A 33 -16.30 -8.95 8.19
N TYR A 34 -16.60 -9.32 6.94
CA TYR A 34 -17.96 -9.48 6.42
C TYR A 34 -18.08 -10.70 5.51
N GLU A 35 -19.26 -11.29 5.49
CA GLU A 35 -19.57 -12.44 4.64
C GLU A 35 -19.65 -12.08 3.15
N ASN A 36 -19.39 -13.08 2.31
CA ASN A 36 -19.48 -12.95 0.85
C ASN A 36 -18.54 -11.91 0.25
N ALA A 37 -17.45 -11.60 0.93
CA ALA A 37 -16.42 -10.74 0.37
C ALA A 37 -15.90 -11.30 -0.98
N PRO A 38 -15.50 -10.44 -1.94
CA PRO A 38 -15.16 -10.85 -3.30
C PRO A 38 -14.18 -12.01 -3.41
N ALA A 39 -13.12 -12.03 -2.61
CA ALA A 39 -12.11 -13.10 -2.63
C ALA A 39 -12.64 -14.43 -2.07
N MET A 40 -13.61 -14.41 -1.16
CA MET A 40 -14.23 -15.62 -0.59
C MET A 40 -14.95 -16.45 -1.65
N GLN A 41 -15.45 -15.81 -2.71
CA GLN A 41 -16.17 -16.48 -3.80
C GLN A 41 -15.27 -17.37 -4.67
N VAL A 42 -13.95 -17.16 -4.63
CA VAL A 42 -12.96 -17.86 -5.47
C VAL A 42 -11.90 -18.62 -4.68
N SER A 43 -11.90 -18.52 -3.34
CA SER A 43 -10.99 -19.21 -2.44
C SER A 43 -11.42 -20.67 -2.18
N ASP A 44 -10.54 -21.47 -1.58
CA ASP A 44 -10.87 -22.86 -1.18
C ASP A 44 -11.73 -22.89 0.09
N THR A 45 -11.50 -21.93 1.00
CA THR A 45 -12.28 -21.74 2.23
C THR A 45 -12.13 -20.30 2.70
N TYR A 46 -12.95 -19.89 3.64
CA TYR A 46 -12.90 -18.54 4.18
C TYR A 46 -13.22 -18.50 5.68
N GLU A 47 -12.85 -17.39 6.30
CA GLU A 47 -13.20 -17.05 7.67
C GLU A 47 -13.71 -15.60 7.73
N VAL A 48 -14.71 -15.37 8.59
CA VAL A 48 -15.25 -14.03 8.86
C VAL A 48 -14.92 -13.69 10.30
N ILE A 49 -14.00 -12.75 10.51
CA ILE A 49 -13.53 -12.34 11.82
C ILE A 49 -13.23 -10.84 11.85
N ASP A 50 -13.14 -10.26 13.04
CA ASP A 50 -12.52 -8.96 13.22
C ASP A 50 -10.98 -9.13 13.23
N MET A 51 -10.30 -8.75 12.13
CA MET A 51 -8.85 -8.85 12.01
C MET A 51 -8.08 -7.86 12.92
N LEU A 52 -8.77 -6.91 13.58
CA LEU A 52 -8.19 -6.08 14.64
C LEU A 52 -8.19 -6.79 15.98
N ASN A 53 -8.96 -7.89 16.12
CA ASN A 53 -8.95 -8.74 17.31
C ASN A 53 -7.81 -9.76 17.24
N ALA A 54 -6.84 -9.65 18.17
CA ALA A 54 -5.66 -10.52 18.22
C ALA A 54 -6.01 -12.00 18.44
N ASP A 55 -7.02 -12.29 19.27
CA ASP A 55 -7.40 -13.66 19.64
C ASP A 55 -8.11 -14.35 18.46
N ASP A 56 -8.93 -13.62 17.71
CA ASP A 56 -9.59 -14.14 16.52
C ASP A 56 -8.56 -14.47 15.43
N LEU A 57 -7.58 -13.60 15.19
CA LEU A 57 -6.46 -13.89 14.28
C LEU A 57 -5.69 -15.15 14.70
N GLU A 58 -5.32 -15.27 15.99
CA GLU A 58 -4.58 -16.41 16.49
C GLU A 58 -5.37 -17.71 16.37
N LYS A 59 -6.67 -17.67 16.63
CA LYS A 59 -7.57 -18.82 16.52
C LYS A 59 -7.62 -19.34 15.08
N ILE A 60 -7.81 -18.48 14.07
CA ILE A 60 -7.90 -18.94 12.68
C ILE A 60 -6.54 -19.38 12.13
N VAL A 61 -5.44 -18.71 12.52
CA VAL A 61 -4.08 -19.12 12.14
C VAL A 61 -3.77 -20.51 12.73
N SER A 62 -4.10 -20.75 13.99
CA SER A 62 -3.95 -22.06 14.65
C SER A 62 -4.84 -23.14 14.01
N LYS A 63 -6.07 -22.80 13.61
CA LYS A 63 -7.01 -23.73 12.95
C LYS A 63 -6.51 -24.17 11.58
N HIS A 64 -6.02 -23.24 10.80
CA HIS A 64 -5.65 -23.49 9.39
C HIS A 64 -4.18 -23.85 9.18
N MET A 65 -3.29 -23.42 10.08
CA MET A 65 -1.83 -23.60 9.96
C MET A 65 -1.32 -23.22 8.57
N PRO A 66 -1.44 -21.96 8.15
CA PRO A 66 -0.99 -21.53 6.83
C PRO A 66 0.54 -21.52 6.72
N ASP A 67 1.07 -21.78 5.52
CA ASP A 67 2.50 -21.61 5.21
C ASP A 67 2.84 -20.11 5.03
N TYR A 68 1.87 -19.35 4.50
CA TYR A 68 2.00 -17.91 4.23
C TYR A 68 0.79 -17.15 4.75
N ILE A 69 1.05 -15.99 5.34
CA ILE A 69 0.04 -14.96 5.62
C ILE A 69 0.33 -13.77 4.70
N VAL A 70 -0.69 -13.32 3.98
CA VAL A 70 -0.59 -12.23 3.00
C VAL A 70 -1.59 -11.14 3.38
N PRO A 71 -1.13 -10.05 4.01
CA PRO A 71 -1.96 -8.88 4.29
C PRO A 71 -2.32 -8.12 3.01
N GLU A 72 -3.60 -7.76 2.87
CA GLU A 72 -4.13 -7.05 1.70
C GLU A 72 -4.91 -5.78 2.09
N VAL A 73 -5.21 -5.60 3.37
CA VAL A 73 -5.90 -4.43 3.90
C VAL A 73 -5.17 -3.83 5.11
N GLU A 74 -5.50 -2.59 5.48
CA GLU A 74 -4.90 -1.88 6.61
C GLU A 74 -5.54 -2.23 7.96
N SER A 75 -6.72 -2.86 7.99
CA SER A 75 -7.47 -3.16 9.22
C SER A 75 -7.05 -4.50 9.82
N ILE A 76 -5.79 -4.62 10.23
CA ILE A 76 -5.20 -5.84 10.80
C ILE A 76 -4.44 -5.48 12.07
N ARG A 77 -4.48 -6.36 13.08
CA ARG A 77 -3.63 -6.28 14.27
C ARG A 77 -2.19 -6.68 13.90
N THR A 78 -1.40 -5.70 13.46
CA THR A 78 -0.07 -5.92 12.88
C THR A 78 0.94 -6.49 13.86
N GLU A 79 0.78 -6.26 15.16
CA GLU A 79 1.64 -6.81 16.20
C GLU A 79 1.61 -8.35 16.18
N LYS A 80 0.46 -8.96 15.87
CA LYS A 80 0.33 -10.41 15.74
C LYS A 80 1.09 -10.99 14.55
N LEU A 81 1.31 -10.20 13.50
CA LEU A 81 2.11 -10.66 12.36
C LEU A 81 3.56 -10.94 12.77
N TYR A 82 4.13 -10.14 13.68
CA TYR A 82 5.47 -10.42 14.24
C TYR A 82 5.51 -11.72 15.05
N ASP A 83 4.44 -12.02 15.80
CA ASP A 83 4.36 -13.27 16.54
C ASP A 83 4.27 -14.48 15.60
N PHE A 84 3.51 -14.35 14.50
CA PHE A 84 3.42 -15.41 13.49
C PHE A 84 4.78 -15.64 12.79
N GLU A 85 5.52 -14.59 12.45
CA GLU A 85 6.88 -14.71 11.90
C GLU A 85 7.83 -15.43 12.87
N LYS A 86 7.80 -15.08 14.18
CA LYS A 86 8.60 -15.75 15.21
C LYS A 86 8.26 -17.24 15.34
N ASN A 87 7.00 -17.62 15.07
CA ASN A 87 6.53 -18.99 15.09
C ASN A 87 6.76 -19.73 13.76
N GLY A 88 7.49 -19.12 12.81
CA GLY A 88 7.91 -19.76 11.57
C GLY A 88 6.92 -19.65 10.41
N ILE A 89 5.83 -18.89 10.55
CA ILE A 89 4.90 -18.61 9.45
C ILE A 89 5.47 -17.46 8.62
N CYS A 90 5.45 -17.59 7.30
CA CYS A 90 5.99 -16.57 6.42
C CYS A 90 4.94 -15.48 6.17
N VAL A 91 5.18 -14.26 6.64
CA VAL A 91 4.34 -13.09 6.35
C VAL A 91 4.90 -12.35 5.14
N ILE A 92 4.07 -12.07 4.14
CA ILE A 92 4.51 -11.45 2.87
C ILE A 92 3.62 -10.24 2.52
N PRO A 93 4.26 -9.04 2.39
CA PRO A 93 5.68 -8.74 2.60
C PRO A 93 6.13 -9.07 4.04
N SER A 94 6.97 -8.41 4.72
CA SER A 94 7.29 -8.72 6.12
C SER A 94 6.29 -8.07 7.07
N ALA A 95 6.14 -8.60 8.30
CA ALA A 95 5.34 -7.96 9.36
C ALA A 95 5.78 -6.52 9.61
N LYS A 96 7.10 -6.26 9.54
CA LYS A 96 7.66 -4.91 9.61
C LYS A 96 7.13 -4.01 8.51
N ALA A 97 7.15 -4.47 7.26
CA ALA A 97 6.68 -3.68 6.12
C ALA A 97 5.20 -3.30 6.27
N VAL A 98 4.36 -4.28 6.63
CA VAL A 98 2.93 -4.07 6.85
C VAL A 98 2.69 -3.06 7.98
N ASN A 99 3.36 -3.22 9.11
CA ASN A 99 3.22 -2.32 10.26
C ASN A 99 3.63 -0.88 9.91
N PHE A 100 4.76 -0.70 9.22
CA PHE A 100 5.24 0.63 8.83
C PHE A 100 4.31 1.34 7.84
N THR A 101 3.76 0.62 6.89
CA THR A 101 2.94 1.23 5.83
C THR A 101 1.50 1.49 6.26
N MET A 102 1.01 0.82 7.29
CA MET A 102 -0.30 1.12 7.89
C MET A 102 -0.32 2.47 8.62
N ASN A 103 0.82 2.98 9.04
CA ASN A 103 0.95 4.25 9.74
C ASN A 103 1.68 5.26 8.87
N ARG A 104 0.95 6.28 8.38
CA ARG A 104 1.53 7.35 7.55
C ARG A 104 2.70 8.06 8.20
N LYS A 105 2.72 8.19 9.51
CA LYS A 105 3.84 8.79 10.26
C LYS A 105 5.09 7.93 10.10
N SER A 106 4.99 6.64 10.30
CA SER A 106 6.12 5.73 10.21
C SER A 106 6.75 5.73 8.82
N ILE A 107 5.94 5.58 7.77
CA ILE A 107 6.46 5.55 6.40
C ILE A 107 6.96 6.92 5.93
N ARG A 108 6.31 8.01 6.33
CA ARG A 108 6.72 9.38 6.00
C ARG A 108 8.05 9.72 6.66
N ASP A 109 8.19 9.44 7.95
CA ASP A 109 9.43 9.69 8.70
C ASP A 109 10.57 8.81 8.21
N LEU A 110 10.31 7.55 7.87
CA LEU A 110 11.29 6.67 7.22
C LEU A 110 11.82 7.29 5.92
N ALA A 111 10.91 7.72 5.04
CA ALA A 111 11.29 8.29 3.75
C ALA A 111 12.05 9.61 3.92
N ALA A 112 11.49 10.56 4.66
CA ALA A 112 12.03 11.92 4.76
C ALA A 112 13.24 12.02 5.69
N LYS A 113 13.16 11.43 6.92
CA LYS A 113 14.15 11.64 7.96
C LYS A 113 15.28 10.61 7.95
N GLU A 114 14.94 9.32 7.71
CA GLU A 114 15.98 8.27 7.72
C GLU A 114 16.66 8.09 6.36
N LEU A 115 15.87 8.10 5.27
CA LEU A 115 16.38 7.86 3.92
C LEU A 115 16.70 9.14 3.14
N ASN A 116 16.38 10.31 3.70
CA ASN A 116 16.57 11.62 3.08
C ASN A 116 15.95 11.69 1.67
N ILE A 117 14.76 11.10 1.53
CA ILE A 117 13.97 11.11 0.30
C ILE A 117 13.08 12.35 0.30
N LYS A 118 12.99 12.99 -0.87
CA LYS A 118 12.15 14.16 -1.03
C LYS A 118 10.67 13.81 -0.95
N THR A 119 9.95 14.48 -0.03
CA THR A 119 8.50 14.39 0.16
C THR A 119 7.90 15.80 0.15
N ALA A 120 6.58 15.94 0.23
CA ALA A 120 5.98 17.19 0.66
C ALA A 120 6.52 17.58 2.04
N ASN A 121 6.62 18.88 2.35
CA ASN A 121 6.84 19.34 3.72
C ASN A 121 5.64 18.92 4.56
N TYR A 122 5.87 18.47 5.79
CA TYR A 122 4.78 17.95 6.62
C TYR A 122 5.03 18.17 8.10
N GLU A 123 3.94 18.18 8.85
CA GLU A 123 3.91 18.21 10.31
C GLU A 123 2.78 17.31 10.83
N TYR A 124 2.75 17.05 12.12
CA TYR A 124 1.73 16.27 12.80
C TYR A 124 0.96 17.15 13.78
N ALA A 125 -0.30 16.80 14.04
CA ALA A 125 -1.14 17.47 15.03
C ALA A 125 -2.03 16.46 15.76
N CYS A 126 -2.09 16.57 17.09
CA CYS A 126 -2.90 15.74 17.98
C CYS A 126 -4.14 16.49 18.49
N SER A 127 -4.28 17.77 18.15
CA SER A 127 -5.42 18.60 18.51
C SER A 127 -5.76 19.60 17.41
N LEU A 128 -6.95 20.21 17.48
CA LEU A 128 -7.37 21.26 16.55
C LEU A 128 -6.48 22.51 16.69
N GLU A 129 -6.05 22.82 17.89
CA GLU A 129 -5.17 23.94 18.20
C GLU A 129 -3.81 23.75 17.52
N GLU A 130 -3.18 22.57 17.71
CA GLU A 130 -1.92 22.21 17.04
C GLU A 130 -2.09 22.22 15.52
N LEU A 131 -3.18 21.66 14.98
CA LEU A 131 -3.42 21.68 13.54
C LEU A 131 -3.51 23.10 13.00
N THR A 132 -4.12 24.01 13.76
CA THR A 132 -4.23 25.42 13.35
C THR A 132 -2.86 26.12 13.32
N GLU A 133 -2.01 25.84 14.30
CA GLU A 133 -0.65 26.38 14.35
C GLU A 133 0.21 25.84 13.20
N VAL A 134 0.23 24.53 13.02
CA VAL A 134 1.07 23.90 11.97
C VAL A 134 0.55 24.20 10.55
N ALA A 135 -0.76 24.41 10.36
CA ALA A 135 -1.31 24.85 9.08
C ALA A 135 -0.79 26.23 8.66
N ASN A 136 -0.61 27.13 9.62
CA ASN A 136 -0.02 28.44 9.36
C ASN A 136 1.49 28.35 9.04
N ILE A 137 2.19 27.36 9.58
CA ILE A 137 3.63 27.11 9.30
C ILE A 137 3.80 26.50 7.91
N ILE A 138 3.03 25.47 7.58
CA ILE A 138 3.07 24.80 6.26
C ILE A 138 2.60 25.75 5.17
N GLY A 139 1.60 26.58 5.46
CA GLY A 139 0.97 27.50 4.51
C GLY A 139 -0.20 26.86 3.75
N PHE A 140 -0.88 27.70 2.98
CA PHE A 140 -2.05 27.28 2.18
C PHE A 140 -1.77 27.40 0.67
N PRO A 141 -2.31 26.48 -0.16
CA PRO A 141 -3.10 25.32 0.23
C PRO A 141 -2.25 24.20 0.87
N CYS A 142 -2.87 23.41 1.75
CA CYS A 142 -2.26 22.24 2.36
C CYS A 142 -3.26 21.07 2.44
N VAL A 143 -2.78 19.87 2.73
CA VAL A 143 -3.59 18.64 2.76
C VAL A 143 -3.54 18.05 4.16
N VAL A 144 -4.72 17.82 4.76
CA VAL A 144 -4.88 17.17 6.07
C VAL A 144 -5.35 15.74 5.86
N LYS A 145 -4.67 14.79 6.48
CA LYS A 145 -4.99 13.34 6.35
C LYS A 145 -4.94 12.68 7.72
N PRO A 146 -5.83 11.71 8.02
CA PRO A 146 -5.63 10.84 9.18
C PRO A 146 -4.36 10.00 9.00
N LEU A 147 -3.72 9.61 10.10
CA LEU A 147 -2.53 8.74 10.04
C LEU A 147 -2.84 7.33 9.53
N MET A 148 -4.06 6.86 9.77
CA MET A 148 -4.51 5.55 9.33
C MET A 148 -5.84 5.68 8.58
N SER A 149 -5.80 5.58 7.28
CA SER A 149 -6.99 5.54 6.40
C SER A 149 -6.60 5.02 5.03
N SER A 150 -7.60 4.61 4.22
CA SER A 150 -7.43 4.21 2.83
C SER A 150 -8.38 4.96 1.91
N SER A 151 -8.09 4.98 0.61
CA SER A 151 -8.94 5.55 -0.44
C SER A 151 -9.36 7.00 -0.14
N GLY A 152 -8.43 7.83 0.36
CA GLY A 152 -8.69 9.25 0.61
C GLY A 152 -9.71 9.57 1.71
N LYS A 153 -10.20 8.57 2.46
CA LYS A 153 -11.16 8.80 3.55
C LYS A 153 -10.56 9.68 4.63
N GLY A 154 -11.28 10.74 5.01
CA GLY A 154 -10.81 11.72 5.99
C GLY A 154 -9.77 12.71 5.45
N GLN A 155 -9.38 12.64 4.17
CA GLN A 155 -8.45 13.59 3.56
C GLN A 155 -9.17 14.84 3.08
N SER A 156 -8.60 16.01 3.36
CA SER A 156 -9.09 17.32 2.90
C SER A 156 -7.95 18.17 2.38
N THR A 157 -8.17 18.86 1.26
CA THR A 157 -7.32 19.97 0.85
C THR A 157 -7.96 21.25 1.38
N ILE A 158 -7.20 22.04 2.14
CA ILE A 158 -7.64 23.30 2.72
C ILE A 158 -6.87 24.47 2.11
N SER A 159 -7.59 25.49 1.71
CA SER A 159 -7.04 26.65 0.99
C SER A 159 -6.95 27.90 1.86
N GLU A 160 -7.59 27.91 3.04
CA GLU A 160 -7.63 29.03 3.95
C GLU A 160 -7.84 28.57 5.40
N PRO A 161 -7.47 29.40 6.40
CA PRO A 161 -7.55 29.03 7.83
C PRO A 161 -8.96 28.68 8.32
N SER A 162 -10.01 29.24 7.71
CA SER A 162 -11.41 28.97 8.09
C SER A 162 -11.81 27.49 7.93
N GLN A 163 -11.14 26.75 7.06
CA GLN A 163 -11.43 25.36 6.74
C GLN A 163 -10.77 24.35 7.69
N VAL A 164 -9.83 24.79 8.55
CA VAL A 164 -9.03 23.89 9.40
C VAL A 164 -9.90 23.06 10.34
N ARG A 165 -10.91 23.66 10.98
CA ARG A 165 -11.82 22.97 11.90
C ARG A 165 -12.63 21.86 11.19
N GLU A 166 -13.12 22.13 10.01
CA GLU A 166 -13.88 21.14 9.23
C GLU A 166 -12.96 19.97 8.81
N ALA A 167 -11.76 20.29 8.34
CA ALA A 167 -10.75 19.29 7.95
C ALA A 167 -10.35 18.40 9.14
N TRP A 168 -10.13 18.96 10.33
CA TRP A 168 -9.90 18.21 11.55
C TRP A 168 -11.01 17.22 11.83
N ASN A 169 -12.25 17.71 11.92
CA ASN A 169 -13.41 16.87 12.22
C ASN A 169 -13.61 15.74 11.18
N TYR A 170 -13.38 16.06 9.90
CA TYR A 170 -13.48 15.06 8.83
C TYR A 170 -12.36 14.01 8.91
N SER A 171 -11.13 14.43 9.22
CA SER A 171 -10.00 13.52 9.38
C SER A 171 -10.18 12.58 10.58
N ILE A 172 -10.60 13.10 11.73
CA ILE A 172 -10.84 12.25 12.91
C ILE A 172 -11.96 11.25 12.66
N LYS A 173 -13.06 11.68 12.01
CA LYS A 173 -14.17 10.78 11.63
C LYS A 173 -13.76 9.72 10.62
N GLY A 174 -12.83 10.03 9.72
CA GLY A 174 -12.32 9.13 8.69
C GLY A 174 -11.15 8.25 9.13
N SER A 175 -10.61 8.48 10.35
CA SER A 175 -9.53 7.69 10.91
C SER A 175 -9.97 6.27 11.21
N ARG A 176 -9.06 5.31 11.04
CA ARG A 176 -9.18 3.93 11.51
C ARG A 176 -8.32 3.75 12.76
N GLY A 177 -8.84 2.96 13.72
CA GLY A 177 -8.16 2.73 15.01
C GLY A 177 -8.35 3.90 16.00
N ASP A 178 -7.63 3.85 17.11
CA ASP A 178 -7.81 4.73 18.29
C ASP A 178 -6.86 5.95 18.27
N ILE A 179 -6.26 6.27 17.11
CA ILE A 179 -5.25 7.31 16.99
C ILE A 179 -5.92 8.62 16.55
N ASN A 180 -5.96 9.61 17.46
CA ASN A 180 -6.44 10.96 17.18
C ASN A 180 -5.27 11.89 16.79
N GLU A 181 -4.52 11.49 15.76
CA GLU A 181 -3.42 12.28 15.21
C GLU A 181 -3.60 12.38 13.70
N VAL A 182 -3.31 13.54 13.15
CA VAL A 182 -3.35 13.82 11.71
C VAL A 182 -1.97 14.23 11.21
N ILE A 183 -1.72 13.99 9.92
CA ILE A 183 -0.61 14.61 9.19
C ILE A 183 -1.16 15.77 8.35
N ILE A 184 -0.46 16.89 8.35
CA ILE A 184 -0.68 17.99 7.43
C ILE A 184 0.51 18.12 6.51
N GLU A 185 0.25 18.21 5.22
CA GLU A 185 1.26 18.22 4.17
C GLU A 185 1.10 19.45 3.27
N GLU A 186 2.22 19.98 2.80
CA GLU A 186 2.25 20.96 1.70
C GLU A 186 1.48 20.42 0.50
N PHE A 187 0.65 21.25 -0.12
CA PHE A 187 0.01 20.88 -1.38
C PHE A 187 1.00 20.97 -2.52
N ILE A 188 1.42 19.83 -3.05
CA ILE A 188 2.29 19.77 -4.23
C ILE A 188 1.45 20.03 -5.49
N SER A 189 1.63 21.19 -6.11
CA SER A 189 1.11 21.44 -7.45
C SER A 189 1.98 20.69 -8.46
N PHE A 190 1.70 19.40 -8.67
CA PHE A 190 2.46 18.51 -9.55
C PHE A 190 2.02 18.65 -11.02
N ASP A 191 2.90 18.26 -11.93
CA ASP A 191 2.62 18.21 -13.36
C ASP A 191 1.87 16.90 -13.71
N TYR A 192 2.25 15.80 -13.06
CA TYR A 192 1.57 14.50 -13.14
C TYR A 192 1.94 13.61 -11.94
N GLU A 193 1.13 12.58 -11.75
CA GLU A 193 1.37 11.55 -10.73
C GLU A 193 1.55 10.17 -11.37
N ILE A 194 2.36 9.33 -10.73
CA ILE A 194 2.59 7.95 -11.16
C ILE A 194 2.55 6.99 -9.99
N THR A 195 2.18 5.74 -10.29
CA THR A 195 2.48 4.59 -9.46
C THR A 195 3.59 3.76 -10.12
N LEU A 196 4.62 3.42 -9.36
CA LEU A 196 5.67 2.50 -9.78
C LEU A 196 5.51 1.17 -9.04
N LEU A 197 4.93 0.19 -9.72
CA LEU A 197 4.90 -1.17 -9.20
C LEU A 197 6.31 -1.73 -9.13
N THR A 198 6.74 -2.05 -7.93
CA THR A 198 8.06 -2.58 -7.61
C THR A 198 7.89 -3.99 -7.04
N VAL A 199 8.73 -4.93 -7.48
CA VAL A 199 8.65 -6.31 -7.02
C VAL A 199 9.97 -6.73 -6.40
N THR A 200 9.95 -7.16 -5.16
CA THR A 200 11.10 -7.76 -4.48
C THR A 200 10.93 -9.28 -4.44
N GLN A 201 11.97 -9.99 -4.84
CA GLN A 201 11.98 -11.45 -4.90
C GLN A 201 12.74 -12.04 -3.69
N LYS A 202 12.52 -13.32 -3.40
CA LYS A 202 13.20 -14.03 -2.29
C LYS A 202 14.74 -14.01 -2.35
N ASN A 203 15.30 -13.80 -3.55
CA ASN A 203 16.74 -13.63 -3.74
C ASN A 203 17.22 -12.18 -3.62
N ASN A 204 16.38 -11.29 -3.06
CA ASN A 204 16.60 -9.85 -2.91
C ASN A 204 16.76 -9.08 -4.23
N ASN A 205 16.40 -9.67 -5.37
CA ASN A 205 16.36 -8.95 -6.62
C ASN A 205 15.12 -8.07 -6.69
N THR A 206 15.30 -6.78 -6.99
CA THR A 206 14.23 -5.79 -7.14
C THR A 206 13.98 -5.54 -8.61
N LEU A 207 12.73 -5.66 -9.04
CA LEU A 207 12.27 -5.42 -10.40
C LEU A 207 11.29 -4.25 -10.40
N PHE A 208 11.29 -3.46 -11.47
CA PHE A 208 10.39 -2.33 -11.67
C PHE A 208 9.52 -2.57 -12.88
N CYS A 209 8.21 -2.44 -12.73
CA CYS A 209 7.28 -2.43 -13.86
C CYS A 209 7.38 -1.10 -14.62
N PRO A 210 6.88 -1.03 -15.85
CA PRO A 210 6.67 0.25 -16.51
C PRO A 210 5.82 1.16 -15.63
N PRO A 211 6.12 2.49 -15.58
CA PRO A 211 5.37 3.40 -14.73
C PRO A 211 3.91 3.48 -15.16
N ILE A 212 3.02 3.58 -14.18
CA ILE A 212 1.58 3.75 -14.37
C ILE A 212 1.24 5.21 -14.11
N GLY A 213 0.71 5.90 -15.11
CA GLY A 213 0.09 7.19 -14.92
C GLY A 213 -1.34 7.00 -14.43
N HIS A 214 -1.80 7.88 -13.56
CA HIS A 214 -3.16 7.81 -13.04
C HIS A 214 -3.75 9.20 -12.78
N ILE A 215 -5.05 9.23 -12.60
CA ILE A 215 -5.79 10.40 -12.16
C ILE A 215 -6.64 9.98 -10.97
N GLN A 216 -6.53 10.75 -9.90
CA GLN A 216 -7.38 10.64 -8.73
C GLN A 216 -8.29 11.86 -8.61
N LYS A 217 -9.47 11.67 -8.06
CA LYS A 217 -10.39 12.77 -7.73
C LYS A 217 -10.84 12.61 -6.28
N ARG A 218 -10.49 13.58 -5.43
CA ARG A 218 -10.75 13.54 -3.99
C ARG A 218 -10.14 12.31 -3.29
N GLY A 219 -9.00 11.82 -3.79
CA GLY A 219 -8.34 10.62 -3.29
C GLY A 219 -8.92 9.31 -3.83
N ASP A 220 -9.97 9.35 -4.67
CA ASP A 220 -10.53 8.17 -5.32
C ASP A 220 -9.92 7.98 -6.70
N TYR A 221 -9.47 6.76 -6.98
CA TYR A 221 -9.00 6.33 -8.29
C TYR A 221 -10.07 6.52 -9.37
N GLN A 222 -9.70 7.14 -10.48
CA GLN A 222 -10.59 7.37 -11.62
C GLN A 222 -10.11 6.69 -12.88
N GLN A 223 -8.81 6.79 -13.17
CA GLN A 223 -8.23 6.31 -14.43
C GLN A 223 -6.76 6.00 -14.25
N SER A 224 -6.29 4.95 -14.94
CA SER A 224 -4.86 4.65 -15.07
C SER A 224 -4.51 4.22 -16.51
N TRP A 225 -3.25 4.39 -16.86
CA TRP A 225 -2.68 3.93 -18.14
C TRP A 225 -1.23 3.51 -17.96
N GLN A 226 -0.78 2.55 -18.77
CA GLN A 226 0.58 2.02 -18.72
C GLN A 226 1.08 1.70 -20.15
N PRO A 227 2.30 2.08 -20.52
CA PRO A 227 3.24 2.86 -19.71
C PRO A 227 2.92 4.36 -19.71
N ALA A 228 3.18 5.02 -18.59
CA ALA A 228 3.18 6.48 -18.53
C ALA A 228 4.43 7.02 -19.24
N LYS A 229 4.24 8.04 -20.07
CA LYS A 229 5.38 8.75 -20.69
C LYS A 229 6.02 9.66 -19.67
N MET A 230 7.32 9.50 -19.46
CA MET A 230 8.10 10.36 -18.57
C MET A 230 9.56 10.42 -19.00
N ASN A 231 10.27 11.42 -18.47
CA ASN A 231 11.71 11.55 -18.68
C ASN A 231 12.45 10.36 -18.05
N GLN A 232 13.44 9.78 -18.76
CA GLN A 232 14.19 8.61 -18.31
C GLN A 232 14.98 8.86 -17.02
N ASN A 233 15.50 10.07 -16.81
CA ASN A 233 16.17 10.42 -15.57
C ASN A 233 15.20 10.45 -14.39
N VAL A 234 14.00 11.01 -14.59
CA VAL A 234 12.93 11.05 -13.59
C VAL A 234 12.46 9.63 -13.22
N LEU A 235 12.33 8.75 -14.23
CA LEU A 235 12.01 7.33 -13.99
C LEU A 235 13.12 6.66 -13.18
N LYS A 236 14.38 6.91 -13.51
CA LYS A 236 15.51 6.35 -12.77
C LYS A 236 15.54 6.83 -11.32
N ASP A 237 15.26 8.11 -11.07
CA ASP A 237 15.15 8.65 -9.71
C ASP A 237 14.03 7.97 -8.92
N ALA A 238 12.84 7.80 -9.53
CA ALA A 238 11.73 7.08 -8.91
C ALA A 238 12.10 5.61 -8.58
N GLN A 239 12.82 4.92 -9.47
CA GLN A 239 13.31 3.56 -9.25
C GLN A 239 14.33 3.49 -8.11
N GLU A 240 15.26 4.44 -8.04
CA GLU A 240 16.27 4.51 -6.96
C GLU A 240 15.59 4.78 -5.60
N ILE A 241 14.63 5.69 -5.55
CA ILE A 241 13.83 5.95 -4.35
C ILE A 241 13.08 4.68 -3.93
N SER A 242 12.38 4.04 -4.86
CA SER A 242 11.63 2.81 -4.60
C SER A 242 12.53 1.72 -4.04
N LYS A 243 13.70 1.52 -4.65
CA LYS A 243 14.68 0.53 -4.20
C LYS A 243 15.12 0.78 -2.76
N LYS A 244 15.50 2.01 -2.43
CA LYS A 244 15.92 2.39 -1.06
C LYS A 244 14.86 2.07 -0.02
N ILE A 245 13.58 2.38 -0.31
CA ILE A 245 12.49 2.17 0.64
C ILE A 245 12.21 0.67 0.82
N VAL A 246 12.07 -0.11 -0.27
CA VAL A 246 11.74 -1.53 -0.16
C VAL A 246 12.87 -2.35 0.47
N GLU A 247 14.13 -1.99 0.22
CA GLU A 247 15.29 -2.61 0.88
C GLU A 247 15.28 -2.34 2.39
N LYS A 248 14.93 -1.13 2.82
CA LYS A 248 14.86 -0.75 4.24
C LYS A 248 13.70 -1.44 4.97
N LEU A 249 12.55 -1.59 4.31
CA LEU A 249 11.39 -2.29 4.83
C LEU A 249 11.59 -3.80 4.89
N SER A 250 12.35 -4.34 3.94
CA SER A 250 12.63 -5.76 3.75
C SER A 250 11.38 -6.61 3.41
N GLY A 251 11.61 -7.83 2.98
CA GLY A 251 10.55 -8.76 2.56
C GLY A 251 10.42 -8.87 1.04
N CYS A 252 9.74 -9.92 0.60
CA CYS A 252 9.42 -10.13 -0.81
C CYS A 252 7.95 -9.83 -1.07
N GLY A 253 7.60 -9.48 -2.31
CA GLY A 253 6.24 -9.15 -2.67
C GLY A 253 6.17 -8.02 -3.68
N ILE A 254 4.97 -7.52 -3.93
CA ILE A 254 4.75 -6.34 -4.75
C ILE A 254 4.54 -5.11 -3.87
N TRP A 255 4.95 -3.97 -4.38
CA TRP A 255 4.86 -2.68 -3.73
C TRP A 255 4.30 -1.67 -4.73
N GLY A 256 3.20 -1.05 -4.41
CA GLY A 256 2.65 0.10 -5.13
C GLY A 256 3.21 1.39 -4.53
N ILE A 257 4.08 2.08 -5.26
CA ILE A 257 4.74 3.30 -4.76
C ILE A 257 4.28 4.49 -5.57
N GLU A 258 3.68 5.46 -4.91
CA GLU A 258 3.14 6.66 -5.54
C GLU A 258 4.12 7.82 -5.48
N PHE A 259 4.20 8.54 -6.59
CA PHE A 259 5.04 9.72 -6.73
C PHE A 259 4.31 10.86 -7.38
N PHE A 260 4.53 12.08 -6.89
CA PHE A 260 4.26 13.31 -7.62
C PHE A 260 5.52 13.71 -8.39
N VAL A 261 5.32 14.20 -9.61
CA VAL A 261 6.41 14.76 -10.42
C VAL A 261 6.11 16.22 -10.72
N LYS A 262 7.05 17.09 -10.38
CA LYS A 262 6.96 18.53 -10.62
C LYS A 262 8.30 19.02 -11.18
N LYS A 263 8.29 19.58 -12.40
CA LYS A 263 9.50 20.09 -13.08
C LYS A 263 10.66 19.09 -13.03
N ASP A 264 10.37 17.85 -13.43
CA ASP A 264 11.33 16.73 -13.41
C ASP A 264 11.88 16.33 -12.02
N VAL A 265 11.28 16.81 -10.94
CA VAL A 265 11.62 16.42 -9.58
C VAL A 265 10.59 15.44 -9.05
N VAL A 266 11.08 14.30 -8.52
CA VAL A 266 10.25 13.25 -7.94
C VAL A 266 10.04 13.50 -6.44
N PHE A 267 8.78 13.43 -6.02
CA PHE A 267 8.38 13.51 -4.61
C PHE A 267 7.69 12.20 -4.23
N PHE A 268 8.19 11.53 -3.21
CA PHE A 268 7.52 10.35 -2.65
C PHE A 268 6.21 10.77 -1.98
N SER A 269 5.13 10.09 -2.36
CA SER A 269 3.79 10.34 -1.81
C SER A 269 3.37 9.25 -0.83
N GLU A 270 3.20 8.02 -1.29
CA GLU A 270 2.70 6.91 -0.48
C GLU A 270 3.29 5.57 -0.95
N LEU A 271 3.21 4.55 -0.09
CA LEU A 271 3.61 3.18 -0.42
C LEU A 271 2.60 2.19 0.16
N SER A 272 2.13 1.28 -0.70
CA SER A 272 1.31 0.13 -0.34
C SER A 272 2.12 -1.15 -0.51
N PRO A 273 2.25 -2.01 0.52
CA PRO A 273 3.04 -3.26 0.46
C PRO A 273 2.19 -4.41 -0.08
N ARG A 274 1.43 -4.17 -1.13
CA ARG A 274 0.41 -5.06 -1.71
C ARG A 274 0.03 -4.60 -3.11
N PRO A 275 -0.79 -5.37 -3.86
CA PRO A 275 -1.40 -4.88 -5.09
C PRO A 275 -2.07 -3.51 -4.92
N HIS A 276 -2.01 -2.68 -5.94
CA HIS A 276 -2.45 -1.29 -5.91
C HIS A 276 -3.62 -1.08 -6.89
N ASP A 277 -4.61 -0.27 -6.54
CA ASP A 277 -5.78 -0.04 -7.39
C ASP A 277 -5.43 0.50 -8.78
N THR A 278 -4.43 1.37 -8.89
CA THR A 278 -3.93 1.85 -10.19
C THR A 278 -3.30 0.73 -11.02
N GLY A 279 -2.79 -0.32 -10.37
CA GLY A 279 -2.18 -1.49 -10.99
C GLY A 279 -3.16 -2.43 -11.67
N MET A 280 -4.47 -2.24 -11.45
CA MET A 280 -5.51 -3.00 -12.16
C MET A 280 -5.41 -2.85 -13.69
N VAL A 281 -4.81 -1.77 -14.20
CA VAL A 281 -4.51 -1.60 -15.62
C VAL A 281 -3.67 -2.75 -16.19
N THR A 282 -2.89 -3.46 -15.35
CA THR A 282 -2.09 -4.61 -15.77
C THR A 282 -2.93 -5.83 -16.16
N LEU A 283 -4.18 -5.91 -15.72
CA LEU A 283 -5.14 -6.93 -16.16
C LEU A 283 -5.53 -6.78 -17.64
N ALA A 284 -5.38 -5.58 -18.20
CA ALA A 284 -5.62 -5.31 -19.61
C ALA A 284 -4.45 -5.76 -20.54
N GLY A 285 -3.45 -6.47 -20.01
CA GLY A 285 -2.32 -6.97 -20.80
C GLY A 285 -1.29 -5.90 -21.18
N THR A 286 -1.16 -4.84 -20.38
CA THR A 286 -0.18 -3.76 -20.59
C THR A 286 1.26 -4.20 -20.30
N GLN A 287 1.43 -5.34 -19.66
CA GLN A 287 2.69 -6.04 -19.40
C GLN A 287 2.47 -7.56 -19.33
N ASN A 288 3.56 -8.36 -19.28
CA ASN A 288 3.48 -9.83 -19.34
C ASN A 288 2.70 -10.47 -18.19
N PHE A 289 2.85 -9.97 -16.97
CA PHE A 289 2.18 -10.46 -15.78
C PHE A 289 1.38 -9.33 -15.15
N SER A 290 0.14 -9.60 -14.76
CA SER A 290 -0.59 -8.65 -13.92
C SER A 290 0.12 -8.44 -12.58
N GLU A 291 -0.16 -7.34 -11.92
CA GLU A 291 0.39 -7.09 -10.58
C GLU A 291 0.09 -8.24 -9.61
N PHE A 292 -1.07 -8.85 -9.73
CA PHE A 292 -1.50 -9.98 -8.91
C PHE A 292 -0.67 -11.24 -9.19
N GLU A 293 -0.37 -11.52 -10.45
CA GLU A 293 0.51 -12.64 -10.80
C GLU A 293 1.95 -12.37 -10.36
N LEU A 294 2.43 -11.12 -10.47
CA LEU A 294 3.73 -10.73 -9.96
C LEU A 294 3.82 -10.93 -8.45
N HIS A 295 2.79 -10.53 -7.70
CA HIS A 295 2.73 -10.75 -6.25
C HIS A 295 2.70 -12.24 -5.91
N ALA A 296 1.83 -13.01 -6.55
CA ALA A 296 1.76 -14.46 -6.36
C ALA A 296 3.10 -15.16 -6.65
N ARG A 297 3.81 -14.76 -7.71
CA ARG A 297 5.15 -15.28 -8.02
C ARG A 297 6.19 -14.90 -6.98
N ALA A 298 6.17 -13.67 -6.47
CA ALA A 298 7.06 -13.23 -5.41
C ALA A 298 6.81 -14.01 -4.10
N ILE A 299 5.55 -14.21 -3.71
CA ILE A 299 5.14 -15.02 -2.55
C ILE A 299 5.73 -16.43 -2.66
N LEU A 300 5.59 -17.05 -3.82
CA LEU A 300 5.99 -18.44 -4.05
C LEU A 300 7.48 -18.61 -4.38
N GLY A 301 8.22 -17.51 -4.57
CA GLY A 301 9.62 -17.55 -5.01
C GLY A 301 9.79 -18.04 -6.45
N LEU A 302 8.78 -17.86 -7.30
CA LEU A 302 8.83 -18.23 -8.70
C LEU A 302 9.61 -17.20 -9.52
N PRO A 303 10.30 -17.62 -10.60
CA PRO A 303 11.04 -16.69 -11.45
C PRO A 303 10.12 -15.63 -12.06
N ILE A 304 10.57 -14.40 -12.03
CA ILE A 304 9.90 -13.25 -12.68
C ILE A 304 10.83 -12.70 -13.74
N LYS A 305 10.40 -12.74 -15.00
CA LYS A 305 11.09 -12.08 -16.10
C LYS A 305 10.16 -10.96 -16.60
N LEU A 306 10.54 -9.72 -16.34
CA LEU A 306 9.89 -8.54 -16.92
C LEU A 306 10.43 -8.33 -18.33
N SER A 307 10.19 -9.27 -19.23
CA SER A 307 10.53 -9.10 -20.63
C SER A 307 9.32 -8.49 -21.35
N LEU A 308 9.50 -7.30 -21.89
CA LEU A 308 8.56 -6.68 -22.82
C LEU A 308 8.83 -7.12 -24.27
N ILE A 309 9.47 -8.26 -24.47
CA ILE A 309 9.68 -8.77 -25.82
C ILE A 309 8.33 -9.29 -26.31
N HIS A 310 7.65 -8.43 -27.05
CA HIS A 310 6.61 -8.86 -27.96
C HIS A 310 7.33 -9.45 -29.18
N ILE A 311 7.17 -10.71 -29.35
CA ILE A 311 7.55 -11.37 -30.62
C ILE A 311 6.50 -11.02 -31.63
#